data_b3cbcc22679893ea5b35227dc8ce7f04
#
_entry.id   b3cbcc22679893ea5b35227dc8ce7f04
#
_cell.length_a   1.000
_cell.length_b   1.000
_cell.length_c   1.000
_cell.angle_alpha   90.00
_cell.angle_beta   90.00
_cell.angle_gamma   90.00
#
_symmetry.space_group_name_H-M   'P 1'
#
loop_
_entity.id
_entity.type
_entity.pdbx_description
1 polymer ?
#
loop_
_entity_poly.entity_id
_entity_poly.type
_entity_poly.pdbx_seq_one_letter_code
_entity_poly.pdbx_strand_id
1 'polypeptide(L)'
;YDDFKIYTLCANDIVWHILNKINIEEIIPIMLKDVESDMLVRAKNERPFQAFCWTLKPVFLHHVMEKYPDCKYFAHLDADLFFFSSPDDIFLENPSASLFLTHHRNSRDFLKYYGSTGVFNTGFVGCRNDKNAMDAVAKWKIQCILYCPVIEDKARKIFGDQRYVESWPEEF
;
A
#
# COMPACT_ATOMS: atom_id res chain seq x y z
N TYR A 1 2.49 -6.96 -21.99
CA TYR A 1 1.74 -6.66 -20.75
C TYR A 1 0.52 -5.86 -21.14
N ASP A 2 -0.52 -6.54 -21.60
CA ASP A 2 -1.52 -5.86 -22.42
C ASP A 2 -2.72 -5.37 -21.61
N ASP A 3 -2.73 -5.50 -20.26
CA ASP A 3 -3.96 -5.21 -19.51
C ASP A 3 -3.72 -4.80 -18.05
N PHE A 4 -2.93 -3.75 -17.83
CA PHE A 4 -2.76 -3.17 -16.50
C PHE A 4 -3.07 -1.68 -16.51
N LYS A 5 -3.46 -1.14 -15.36
CA LYS A 5 -3.61 0.30 -15.11
C LYS A 5 -2.84 0.71 -13.86
N ILE A 6 -2.18 1.85 -13.93
CA ILE A 6 -1.44 2.46 -12.81
C ILE A 6 -2.25 3.63 -12.27
N TYR A 7 -2.91 3.41 -11.14
CA TYR A 7 -3.59 4.48 -10.43
C TYR A 7 -2.56 5.27 -9.62
N THR A 8 -2.43 6.55 -9.91
CA THR A 8 -1.44 7.41 -9.26
C THR A 8 -2.11 8.43 -8.37
N LEU A 9 -1.84 8.37 -7.06
CA LEU A 9 -2.36 9.35 -6.11
C LEU A 9 -1.60 10.68 -6.23
N CYS A 10 -2.28 11.72 -6.66
CA CYS A 10 -1.74 13.06 -6.83
C CYS A 10 -1.98 13.89 -5.57
N ALA A 11 -0.92 14.18 -4.82
CA ALA A 11 -0.99 14.95 -3.59
C ALA A 11 -1.29 16.44 -3.80
N ASN A 12 -1.14 16.96 -5.04
CA ASN A 12 -1.41 18.34 -5.42
C ASN A 12 -1.80 18.46 -6.89
N ASP A 13 -2.34 19.62 -7.27
CA ASP A 13 -2.82 19.91 -8.61
C ASP A 13 -1.71 19.87 -9.67
N ILE A 14 -0.48 20.23 -9.32
CA ILE A 14 0.66 20.28 -10.26
C ILE A 14 0.95 18.87 -10.78
N VAL A 15 1.08 17.88 -9.90
CA VAL A 15 1.32 16.48 -10.30
C VAL A 15 0.17 15.96 -11.15
N TRP A 16 -1.06 16.24 -10.74
CA TRP A 16 -2.26 15.84 -11.49
C TRP A 16 -2.27 16.43 -12.91
N HIS A 17 -2.00 17.73 -13.05
CA HIS A 17 -1.92 18.38 -14.36
C HIS A 17 -0.79 17.85 -15.24
N ILE A 18 0.39 17.56 -14.64
CA ILE A 18 1.52 16.98 -15.36
C ILE A 18 1.14 15.61 -15.93
N LEU A 19 0.59 14.72 -15.11
CA LEU A 19 0.22 13.37 -15.55
C LEU A 19 -0.86 13.39 -16.63
N ASN A 20 -1.88 14.23 -16.48
CA ASN A 20 -2.89 14.41 -17.53
C ASN A 20 -2.31 15.00 -18.83
N LYS A 21 -1.30 15.87 -18.73
CA LYS A 21 -0.64 16.43 -19.92
C LYS A 21 0.27 15.41 -20.62
N ILE A 22 0.94 14.54 -19.86
CA ILE A 22 1.74 13.43 -20.42
C ILE A 22 0.83 12.44 -21.14
N ASN A 23 -0.37 12.21 -20.60
CA ASN A 23 -1.44 11.42 -21.21
C ASN A 23 -1.01 10.01 -21.63
N ILE A 24 -0.41 9.26 -20.69
CA ILE A 24 -0.13 7.83 -20.86
C ILE A 24 -1.41 7.06 -20.54
N GLU A 25 -1.89 6.23 -21.44
CA GLU A 25 -3.19 5.55 -21.36
C GLU A 25 -3.30 4.64 -20.12
N GLU A 26 -2.20 4.04 -19.70
CA GLU A 26 -2.15 3.14 -18.55
C GLU A 26 -2.13 3.88 -17.20
N ILE A 27 -1.83 5.19 -17.18
CA ILE A 27 -1.73 5.99 -15.96
C ILE A 27 -3.03 6.76 -15.72
N ILE A 28 -3.65 6.46 -14.57
CA ILE A 28 -4.89 7.12 -14.14
C ILE A 28 -4.58 7.98 -12.91
N PRO A 29 -4.46 9.30 -13.07
CA PRO A 29 -4.21 10.21 -11.95
C PRO A 29 -5.49 10.40 -11.12
N ILE A 30 -5.39 10.22 -9.81
CA ILE A 30 -6.48 10.44 -8.84
C ILE A 30 -6.02 11.50 -7.83
N MET A 31 -6.83 12.52 -7.63
CA MET A 31 -6.51 13.59 -6.68
C MET A 31 -6.67 13.09 -5.24
N LEU A 32 -5.77 13.51 -4.35
CA LEU A 32 -5.85 13.17 -2.93
C LEU A 32 -7.19 13.61 -2.31
N LYS A 33 -7.73 14.76 -2.71
CA LYS A 33 -9.03 15.25 -2.24
C LYS A 33 -10.21 14.31 -2.56
N ASP A 34 -10.09 13.48 -3.61
CA ASP A 34 -11.13 12.53 -4.01
C ASP A 34 -11.11 11.24 -3.15
N VAL A 35 -10.07 11.10 -2.34
CA VAL A 35 -9.83 9.96 -1.42
C VAL A 35 -9.92 10.40 0.05
N GLU A 36 -9.85 11.70 0.32
CA GLU A 36 -9.84 12.24 1.68
C GLU A 36 -11.18 11.99 2.41
N SER A 37 -11.05 11.59 3.68
CA SER A 37 -12.12 11.59 4.67
C SER A 37 -11.73 12.52 5.83
N ASP A 38 -12.68 12.90 6.68
CA ASP A 38 -12.38 13.75 7.85
C ASP A 38 -11.27 13.18 8.72
N MET A 39 -11.26 11.86 8.92
CA MET A 39 -10.21 11.17 9.68
C MET A 39 -8.84 11.24 8.99
N LEU A 40 -8.81 11.13 7.66
CA LEU A 40 -7.56 11.23 6.89
C LEU A 40 -7.02 12.66 6.87
N VAL A 41 -7.90 13.65 6.73
CA VAL A 41 -7.54 15.08 6.83
C VAL A 41 -6.97 15.40 8.21
N ARG A 42 -7.57 14.88 9.27
CA ARG A 42 -7.04 15.00 10.63
C ARG A 42 -5.66 14.36 10.75
N ALA A 43 -5.47 13.13 10.26
CA ALA A 43 -4.18 12.45 10.26
C ALA A 43 -3.11 13.24 9.50
N LYS A 44 -3.46 13.88 8.37
CA LYS A 44 -2.59 14.75 7.57
C LYS A 44 -2.09 15.95 8.37
N ASN A 45 -2.96 16.58 9.16
CA ASN A 45 -2.65 17.78 9.91
C ASN A 45 -1.86 17.49 11.22
N GLU A 46 -2.05 16.31 11.80
CA GLU A 46 -1.48 15.95 13.10
C GLU A 46 -0.16 15.16 13.01
N ARG A 47 0.23 14.69 11.81
CA ARG A 47 1.36 13.75 11.63
C ARG A 47 2.51 14.35 10.84
N PRO A 48 3.74 13.86 11.07
CA PRO A 48 4.85 14.10 10.15
C PRO A 48 4.48 13.61 8.74
N PHE A 49 4.97 14.31 7.72
CA PHE A 49 4.70 13.98 6.31
C PHE A 49 4.97 12.52 5.96
N GLN A 50 6.07 11.94 6.46
CA GLN A 50 6.42 10.54 6.26
C GLN A 50 5.34 9.59 6.80
N ALA A 51 4.85 9.81 8.02
CA ALA A 51 3.78 9.01 8.61
C ALA A 51 2.48 9.11 7.80
N PHE A 52 2.19 10.31 7.29
CA PHE A 52 1.04 10.52 6.42
C PHE A 52 1.19 9.76 5.10
N CYS A 53 2.37 9.81 4.45
CA CYS A 53 2.63 9.02 3.24
C CYS A 53 2.42 7.51 3.47
N TRP A 54 2.90 6.97 4.59
CA TRP A 54 2.67 5.57 4.94
C TRP A 54 1.19 5.28 5.17
N THR A 55 0.45 6.20 5.80
CA THR A 55 -0.99 6.07 5.99
C THR A 55 -1.74 6.01 4.66
N LEU A 56 -1.26 6.71 3.64
CA LEU A 56 -1.90 6.74 2.32
C LEU A 56 -1.85 5.41 1.57
N LYS A 57 -0.86 4.55 1.83
CA LYS A 57 -0.72 3.25 1.13
C LYS A 57 -2.00 2.41 1.21
N PRO A 58 -2.47 1.96 2.39
CA PRO A 58 -3.70 1.19 2.48
C PRO A 58 -4.96 1.99 2.15
N VAL A 59 -4.97 3.30 2.41
CA VAL A 59 -6.11 4.16 2.08
C VAL A 59 -6.36 4.16 0.59
N PHE A 60 -5.30 4.39 -0.19
CA PHE A 60 -5.39 4.46 -1.64
C PHE A 60 -5.64 3.09 -2.28
N LEU A 61 -4.95 2.05 -1.81
CA LEU A 61 -5.20 0.68 -2.27
C LEU A 61 -6.67 0.28 -2.07
N HIS A 62 -7.22 0.50 -0.87
CA HIS A 62 -8.62 0.22 -0.60
C HIS A 62 -9.58 1.00 -1.50
N HIS A 63 -9.33 2.30 -1.70
CA HIS A 63 -10.13 3.15 -2.59
C HIS A 63 -10.17 2.61 -4.03
N VAL A 64 -9.01 2.19 -4.55
CA VAL A 64 -8.92 1.61 -5.90
C VAL A 64 -9.65 0.28 -5.98
N MET A 65 -9.51 -0.59 -4.98
CA MET A 65 -10.22 -1.88 -4.92
C MET A 65 -11.75 -1.69 -4.91
N GLU A 66 -12.27 -0.73 -4.15
CA GLU A 66 -13.71 -0.42 -4.12
C GLU A 66 -14.22 0.16 -5.45
N LYS A 67 -13.41 1.00 -6.08
CA LYS A 67 -13.82 1.73 -7.28
C LYS A 67 -13.78 0.90 -8.56
N TYR A 68 -12.93 -0.12 -8.60
CA TYR A 68 -12.69 -0.94 -9.80
C TYR A 68 -12.89 -2.44 -9.53
N PRO A 69 -14.12 -2.85 -9.17
CA PRO A 69 -14.41 -4.21 -8.73
C PRO A 69 -14.21 -5.30 -9.80
N ASP A 70 -14.10 -4.92 -11.06
CA ASP A 70 -13.90 -5.87 -12.18
C ASP A 70 -12.43 -6.30 -12.35
N CYS A 71 -11.48 -5.62 -11.69
CA CYS A 71 -10.07 -6.01 -11.72
C CYS A 71 -9.86 -7.29 -10.89
N LYS A 72 -9.08 -8.23 -11.42
CA LYS A 72 -8.79 -9.51 -10.76
C LYS A 72 -7.77 -9.39 -9.63
N TYR A 73 -6.76 -8.57 -9.85
CA TYR A 73 -5.67 -8.33 -8.91
C TYR A 73 -5.40 -6.85 -8.75
N PHE A 74 -4.94 -6.48 -7.56
CA PHE A 74 -4.47 -5.14 -7.23
C PHE A 74 -3.11 -5.24 -6.58
N ALA A 75 -2.30 -4.19 -6.70
CA ALA A 75 -1.08 -4.05 -5.93
C ALA A 75 -0.84 -2.60 -5.54
N HIS A 76 -0.42 -2.40 -4.29
CA HIS A 76 0.28 -1.19 -3.90
C HIS A 76 1.76 -1.34 -4.26
N LEU A 77 2.33 -0.30 -4.84
CA LEU A 77 3.74 -0.22 -5.23
C LEU A 77 4.32 1.09 -4.70
N ASP A 78 5.44 1.02 -3.98
CA ASP A 78 6.26 2.19 -3.72
C ASP A 78 6.93 2.66 -5.04
N ALA A 79 7.10 3.97 -5.22
CA ALA A 79 7.55 4.55 -6.49
C ALA A 79 9.02 4.26 -6.85
N ASP A 80 9.78 3.66 -5.95
CA ASP A 80 11.18 3.28 -6.12
C ASP A 80 11.39 1.79 -6.45
N LEU A 81 10.31 1.08 -6.84
CA LEU A 81 10.37 -0.30 -7.30
C LEU A 81 10.69 -0.39 -8.79
N PHE A 82 11.44 -1.42 -9.16
CA PHE A 82 11.72 -1.76 -10.55
C PHE A 82 11.50 -3.28 -10.76
N PHE A 83 10.68 -3.63 -11.75
CA PHE A 83 10.42 -5.03 -12.10
C PHE A 83 11.40 -5.51 -13.16
N PHE A 84 12.10 -6.60 -12.90
CA PHE A 84 13.01 -7.27 -13.85
C PHE A 84 12.31 -8.35 -14.67
N SER A 85 11.10 -8.74 -14.28
CA SER A 85 10.21 -9.66 -15.00
C SER A 85 8.76 -9.19 -14.89
N SER A 86 7.82 -9.94 -15.47
CA SER A 86 6.40 -9.62 -15.36
C SER A 86 5.94 -9.61 -13.89
N PRO A 87 5.23 -8.57 -13.44
CA PRO A 87 4.55 -8.60 -12.14
C PRO A 87 3.47 -9.70 -12.07
N ASP A 88 2.95 -10.18 -13.19
CA ASP A 88 1.97 -11.27 -13.23
C ASP A 88 2.50 -12.57 -12.62
N ASP A 89 3.82 -12.81 -12.75
CA ASP A 89 4.47 -14.00 -12.19
C ASP A 89 4.24 -14.13 -10.68
N ILE A 90 4.15 -12.98 -9.97
CA ILE A 90 3.87 -12.93 -8.52
C ILE A 90 2.49 -13.53 -8.22
N PHE A 91 1.48 -13.15 -9.00
CA PHE A 91 0.11 -13.61 -8.80
C PHE A 91 -0.10 -15.04 -9.30
N LEU A 92 0.66 -15.46 -10.31
CA LEU A 92 0.62 -16.81 -10.86
C LEU A 92 1.36 -17.83 -9.98
N GLU A 93 2.26 -17.41 -9.10
CA GLU A 93 2.95 -18.29 -8.15
C GLU A 93 1.95 -19.03 -7.23
N ASN A 94 0.91 -18.31 -6.77
CA ASN A 94 -0.20 -18.91 -6.03
C ASN A 94 -1.55 -18.23 -6.37
N PRO A 95 -2.22 -18.64 -7.46
CA PRO A 95 -3.47 -17.98 -7.90
C PRO A 95 -4.64 -18.09 -6.91
N SER A 96 -4.55 -18.98 -5.90
CA SER A 96 -5.55 -19.12 -4.85
C SER A 96 -5.33 -18.20 -3.67
N ALA A 97 -4.13 -17.61 -3.51
CA ALA A 97 -3.84 -16.68 -2.43
C ALA A 97 -4.66 -15.40 -2.56
N SER A 98 -5.15 -14.88 -1.45
CA SER A 98 -5.83 -13.58 -1.38
C SER A 98 -4.83 -12.43 -1.28
N LEU A 99 -3.68 -12.65 -0.63
CA LEU A 99 -2.69 -11.62 -0.29
C LEU A 99 -1.28 -12.07 -0.68
N PHE A 100 -0.47 -11.11 -1.16
CA PHE A 100 0.91 -11.33 -1.57
C PHE A 100 1.79 -10.29 -0.87
N LEU A 101 2.68 -10.77 -0.01
CA LEU A 101 3.59 -9.94 0.77
C LEU A 101 5.05 -10.28 0.44
N THR A 102 5.92 -9.30 0.53
CA THR A 102 7.35 -9.49 0.33
C THR A 102 8.11 -9.42 1.66
N HIS A 103 9.10 -10.30 1.82
CA HIS A 103 9.99 -10.25 2.97
C HIS A 103 11.04 -9.15 2.79
N HIS A 104 11.44 -8.49 3.87
CA HIS A 104 12.54 -7.52 3.86
C HIS A 104 13.86 -8.10 3.32
N ARG A 105 14.13 -9.39 3.60
CA ARG A 105 15.41 -10.05 3.26
C ARG A 105 16.64 -9.21 3.62
N ASN A 106 16.62 -8.64 4.82
CA ASN A 106 17.68 -7.77 5.33
C ASN A 106 19.06 -8.44 5.25
N SER A 107 20.08 -7.68 4.85
CA SER A 107 21.47 -8.11 4.97
C SER A 107 21.86 -8.33 6.44
N ARG A 108 23.00 -9.01 6.67
CA ARG A 108 23.47 -9.36 8.04
C ARG A 108 23.52 -8.14 8.97
N ASP A 109 23.94 -6.99 8.48
CA ASP A 109 24.09 -5.76 9.26
C ASP A 109 22.74 -5.17 9.70
N PHE A 110 21.66 -5.50 8.98
CA PHE A 110 20.31 -5.00 9.19
C PHE A 110 19.37 -6.02 9.86
N LEU A 111 19.81 -7.25 10.13
CA LEU A 111 18.99 -8.28 10.82
C LEU A 111 18.44 -7.80 12.16
N LYS A 112 19.16 -6.93 12.87
CA LYS A 112 18.74 -6.33 14.14
C LYS A 112 17.45 -5.53 14.06
N TYR A 113 17.07 -5.07 12.86
CA TYR A 113 15.87 -4.25 12.66
C TYR A 113 14.59 -5.09 12.49
N TYR A 114 14.66 -6.40 12.26
CA TYR A 114 13.46 -7.24 12.20
C TYR A 114 12.56 -7.13 13.44
N GLY A 115 13.16 -6.93 14.62
CA GLY A 115 12.40 -6.72 15.86
C GLY A 115 11.49 -5.49 15.82
N SER A 116 11.94 -4.41 15.16
CA SER A 116 11.21 -3.16 15.04
C SER A 116 10.38 -3.06 13.76
N THR A 117 10.99 -3.39 12.61
CA THR A 117 10.35 -3.20 11.30
C THR A 117 9.39 -4.32 10.91
N GLY A 118 9.56 -5.52 11.49
CA GLY A 118 8.85 -6.74 11.08
C GLY A 118 9.56 -7.50 9.99
N VAL A 119 8.98 -8.63 9.62
CA VAL A 119 9.50 -9.53 8.58
C VAL A 119 9.09 -9.06 7.18
N PHE A 120 7.88 -8.50 7.07
CA PHE A 120 7.33 -8.07 5.78
C PHE A 120 7.64 -6.61 5.46
N ASN A 121 7.83 -6.35 4.16
CA ASN A 121 7.98 -5.02 3.58
C ASN A 121 6.69 -4.65 2.85
N THR A 122 6.25 -3.40 2.98
CA THR A 122 5.04 -2.89 2.34
C THR A 122 5.31 -2.01 1.11
N GLY A 123 6.50 -2.09 0.54
CA GLY A 123 6.81 -1.48 -0.75
C GLY A 123 6.05 -2.16 -1.90
N PHE A 124 5.75 -3.46 -1.73
CA PHE A 124 4.82 -4.22 -2.56
C PHE A 124 3.81 -4.93 -1.67
N VAL A 125 2.52 -4.69 -1.91
CA VAL A 125 1.41 -5.43 -1.29
C VAL A 125 0.42 -5.80 -2.39
N GLY A 126 0.39 -7.08 -2.76
CA GLY A 126 -0.52 -7.62 -3.78
C GLY A 126 -1.79 -8.20 -3.16
N CYS A 127 -2.91 -8.05 -3.86
CA CYS A 127 -4.23 -8.48 -3.45
C CYS A 127 -4.97 -9.15 -4.61
N ARG A 128 -5.57 -10.32 -4.37
CA ARG A 128 -6.63 -10.79 -5.25
C ARG A 128 -7.92 -10.05 -4.91
N ASN A 129 -8.77 -9.81 -5.89
CA ASN A 129 -10.08 -9.19 -5.67
C ASN A 129 -11.04 -10.20 -5.04
N ASP A 130 -10.93 -10.38 -3.73
CA ASP A 130 -11.83 -11.22 -2.96
C ASP A 130 -12.11 -10.63 -1.57
N LYS A 131 -13.02 -11.27 -0.85
CA LYS A 131 -13.44 -10.79 0.47
C LYS A 131 -12.29 -10.74 1.48
N ASN A 132 -11.40 -11.74 1.51
CA ASN A 132 -10.29 -11.78 2.46
C ASN A 132 -9.33 -10.61 2.24
N ALA A 133 -8.94 -10.36 0.99
CA ALA A 133 -8.06 -9.24 0.66
C ALA A 133 -8.72 -7.90 0.96
N MET A 134 -10.01 -7.74 0.63
CA MET A 134 -10.74 -6.51 0.94
C MET A 134 -10.82 -6.26 2.45
N ASP A 135 -11.14 -7.28 3.25
CA ASP A 135 -11.21 -7.18 4.71
C ASP A 135 -9.83 -6.85 5.31
N ALA A 136 -8.74 -7.47 4.80
CA ALA A 136 -7.38 -7.22 5.24
C ALA A 136 -6.95 -5.77 4.96
N VAL A 137 -7.16 -5.28 3.74
CA VAL A 137 -6.80 -3.90 3.35
C VAL A 137 -7.67 -2.88 4.07
N ALA A 138 -8.97 -3.15 4.27
CA ALA A 138 -9.85 -2.29 5.06
C ALA A 138 -9.37 -2.17 6.52
N LYS A 139 -8.98 -3.29 7.14
CA LYS A 139 -8.39 -3.30 8.48
C LYS A 139 -7.09 -2.49 8.53
N TRP A 140 -6.18 -2.72 7.60
CA TRP A 140 -4.91 -2.00 7.48
C TRP A 140 -5.12 -0.48 7.33
N LYS A 141 -6.06 -0.08 6.46
CA LYS A 141 -6.48 1.32 6.28
C LYS A 141 -6.88 1.96 7.61
N ILE A 142 -7.80 1.33 8.35
CA ILE A 142 -8.29 1.85 9.62
C ILE A 142 -7.15 1.95 10.64
N GLN A 143 -6.33 0.92 10.77
CA GLN A 143 -5.18 0.89 11.67
C GLN A 143 -4.20 2.03 11.37
N CYS A 144 -3.84 2.22 10.09
CA CYS A 144 -2.93 3.28 9.68
C CYS A 144 -3.55 4.68 9.86
N ILE A 145 -4.85 4.87 9.60
CA ILE A 145 -5.52 6.14 9.87
C ILE A 145 -5.53 6.46 11.37
N LEU A 146 -5.74 5.47 12.23
CA LEU A 146 -5.75 5.69 13.68
C LEU A 146 -4.36 5.92 14.24
N TYR A 147 -3.35 5.15 13.81
CA TYR A 147 -2.00 5.24 14.33
C TYR A 147 -0.96 4.74 13.33
N CYS A 148 0.01 5.58 12.96
CA CYS A 148 1.10 5.22 12.04
C CYS A 148 2.38 5.97 12.46
N PRO A 149 3.14 5.47 13.45
CA PRO A 149 4.29 6.18 14.01
C PRO A 149 5.54 6.00 13.13
N VAL A 150 6.37 7.06 13.03
CA VAL A 150 7.69 7.01 12.35
C VAL A 150 8.79 6.46 13.26
N ILE A 151 8.53 6.36 14.56
CA ILE A 151 9.42 5.76 15.55
C ILE A 151 8.70 4.53 16.12
N GLU A 152 9.43 3.44 16.31
CA GLU A 152 8.86 2.22 16.89
C GLU A 152 8.16 2.48 18.23
N ASP A 153 6.89 2.15 18.30
CA ASP A 153 6.17 2.01 19.56
C ASP A 153 6.39 0.59 20.10
N LYS A 154 7.38 0.45 20.99
CA LYS A 154 7.76 -0.86 21.55
C LYS A 154 6.66 -1.51 22.39
N ALA A 155 5.82 -0.70 23.05
CA ALA A 155 4.75 -1.20 23.90
C ALA A 155 3.65 -1.84 23.05
N ARG A 156 3.31 -1.23 21.91
CA ARG A 156 2.31 -1.72 20.97
C ARG A 156 2.91 -2.61 19.88
N LYS A 157 4.24 -2.67 19.76
CA LYS A 157 4.97 -3.35 18.68
C LYS A 157 4.55 -2.84 17.30
N ILE A 158 4.38 -1.52 17.16
CA ILE A 158 3.99 -0.85 15.90
C ILE A 158 5.14 0.00 15.39
N PHE A 159 5.36 -0.09 14.08
CA PHE A 159 6.28 0.76 13.31
C PHE A 159 5.70 0.99 11.93
N GLY A 160 5.39 2.24 11.60
CA GLY A 160 4.81 2.63 10.33
C GLY A 160 3.53 1.88 10.00
N ASP A 161 3.35 1.63 8.74
CA ASP A 161 2.26 0.86 8.15
C ASP A 161 2.56 -0.64 8.11
N GLN A 162 3.82 -1.03 8.04
CA GLN A 162 4.25 -2.40 7.75
C GLN A 162 4.06 -3.38 8.91
N ARG A 163 4.13 -2.93 10.17
CA ARG A 163 3.91 -3.85 11.32
C ARG A 163 2.49 -4.36 11.42
N TYR A 164 1.53 -3.71 10.78
CA TYR A 164 0.15 -4.16 10.75
C TYR A 164 -0.08 -5.40 9.87
N VAL A 165 0.77 -5.62 8.86
CA VAL A 165 0.64 -6.78 7.97
C VAL A 165 1.29 -8.05 8.51
N GLU A 166 1.99 -7.98 9.65
CA GLU A 166 2.68 -9.14 10.26
C GLU A 166 1.73 -10.28 10.65
N SER A 167 0.51 -9.94 11.07
CA SER A 167 -0.50 -10.92 11.48
C SER A 167 -1.32 -11.50 10.32
N TRP A 168 -1.19 -10.94 9.11
CA TRP A 168 -2.02 -11.34 7.98
C TRP A 168 -1.96 -12.83 7.61
N PRO A 169 -0.78 -13.51 7.62
CA PRO A 169 -0.73 -14.94 7.31
C PRO A 169 -1.49 -15.84 8.29
N GLU A 170 -1.82 -15.32 9.49
CA GLU A 170 -2.56 -16.04 10.51
C GLU A 170 -4.05 -15.65 10.53
N GLU A 171 -4.38 -14.45 10.01
CA GLU A 171 -5.72 -13.87 10.11
C GLU A 171 -6.54 -14.04 8.81
N PHE A 172 -5.88 -14.05 7.66
CA PHE A 172 -6.46 -14.04 6.32
C PHE A 172 -5.85 -15.12 5.43
#